data_063378afb2e3f20a365822d15faf2b89
#
_entry.id   063378afb2e3f20a365822d15faf2b89
#
_cell.length_a   1.000
_cell.length_b   1.000
_cell.length_c   1.000
_cell.angle_alpha   90.00
_cell.angle_beta   90.00
_cell.angle_gamma   90.00
#
_symmetry.space_group_name_H-M   'P 1'
#
loop_
_entity.id
_entity.type
_entity.pdbx_description
1 polymer ?
#
loop_
_entity_poly.entity_id
_entity_poly.type
_entity_poly.pdbx_seq_one_letter_code
_entity_poly.pdbx_strand_id
1 'polypeptide(L)'
;MTRMPSAVARALERIDRLDPALHAFIEVWPDVALAREREAVARRLPLGGLPFAVKGPAGIRSFAARRLIAAGGVPVGATSVPGPGTHWQTWGQGAHGRTVNPWRADRTPGGSSAGSAVAVAAGMVELATGSDGAGSVRIPAAWCGVFGLKTTNGLLPSPDRSGLASAGVLARSAAAAEPYLRRVLDGYEPSAAPSPPLPAVYSEDLGFADVDPEVAAVVGRAVDRLVAAGTVRLVERDAGLLDPVRAWTAVRGGAPDDPEAVRVRRTNDERLDALLAGGALLLTPATPNRPHGHEGPGDFYSTALTWAFNLSGHPAASLPAGFTGDGCPVGLQLVAAHGADVRLLAAARAVEDALPTARRPPAAAR
;
A
#
# COMPACT_ATOMS: atom_id res chain seq x y z
N MET A 1 -13.42 -31.05 -24.44
CA MET A 1 -12.45 -30.03 -24.01
C MET A 1 -12.99 -29.29 -22.80
N THR A 2 -12.45 -29.53 -21.61
CA THR A 2 -12.86 -28.85 -20.38
C THR A 2 -12.49 -27.37 -20.51
N ARG A 3 -13.47 -26.50 -20.52
CA ARG A 3 -13.27 -25.04 -20.63
C ARG A 3 -12.49 -24.58 -19.40
N MET A 4 -11.36 -23.91 -19.58
CA MET A 4 -10.58 -23.34 -18.48
C MET A 4 -11.47 -22.45 -17.60
N PRO A 5 -11.38 -22.55 -16.26
CA PRO A 5 -12.15 -21.68 -15.38
C PRO A 5 -11.90 -20.20 -15.68
N SER A 6 -12.90 -19.37 -15.50
CA SER A 6 -12.79 -17.92 -15.69
C SER A 6 -11.86 -17.28 -14.64
N ALA A 7 -11.48 -16.02 -14.85
CA ALA A 7 -10.59 -15.32 -13.90
C ALA A 7 -11.24 -15.19 -12.51
N VAL A 8 -12.53 -14.88 -12.47
CA VAL A 8 -13.31 -14.78 -11.23
C VAL A 8 -13.46 -16.15 -10.58
N ALA A 9 -13.76 -17.20 -11.35
CA ALA A 9 -13.87 -18.56 -10.81
C ALA A 9 -12.56 -19.00 -10.15
N ARG A 10 -11.41 -18.77 -10.80
CA ARG A 10 -10.10 -19.08 -10.20
C ARG A 10 -9.80 -18.25 -8.94
N ALA A 11 -10.25 -16.99 -8.88
CA ALA A 11 -10.10 -16.18 -7.68
C ALA A 11 -10.93 -16.73 -6.52
N LEU A 12 -12.18 -17.10 -6.77
CA LEU A 12 -13.09 -17.70 -5.79
C LEU A 12 -12.56 -19.04 -5.27
N GLU A 13 -12.07 -19.92 -6.15
CA GLU A 13 -11.42 -21.18 -5.77
C GLU A 13 -10.21 -20.98 -4.85
N ARG A 14 -9.40 -19.96 -5.12
CA ARG A 14 -8.25 -19.62 -4.25
C ARG A 14 -8.69 -19.06 -2.90
N ILE A 15 -9.74 -18.23 -2.89
CA ILE A 15 -10.32 -17.70 -1.64
C ILE A 15 -10.86 -18.85 -0.80
N ASP A 16 -11.67 -19.73 -1.36
CA ASP A 16 -12.24 -20.89 -0.67
C ASP A 16 -11.15 -21.78 -0.03
N ARG A 17 -10.05 -22.00 -0.75
CA ARG A 17 -8.94 -22.81 -0.26
C ARG A 17 -8.08 -22.12 0.79
N LEU A 18 -7.82 -20.81 0.67
CA LEU A 18 -6.77 -20.12 1.46
C LEU A 18 -7.34 -19.27 2.60
N ASP A 19 -8.54 -18.73 2.44
CA ASP A 19 -9.09 -17.79 3.41
C ASP A 19 -9.43 -18.41 4.78
N PRO A 20 -9.85 -19.70 4.88
CA PRO A 20 -10.05 -20.34 6.17
C PRO A 20 -8.82 -20.31 7.10
N ALA A 21 -7.61 -20.20 6.55
CA ALA A 21 -6.37 -20.12 7.30
C ALA A 21 -5.80 -18.70 7.42
N LEU A 22 -6.20 -17.79 6.53
CA LEU A 22 -5.63 -16.43 6.45
C LEU A 22 -6.57 -15.35 6.98
N HIS A 23 -7.87 -15.62 7.01
CA HIS A 23 -8.91 -14.72 7.52
C HIS A 23 -8.88 -13.32 6.87
N ALA A 24 -8.63 -13.29 5.55
CA ALA A 24 -8.47 -12.05 4.80
C ALA A 24 -9.81 -11.40 4.44
N PHE A 25 -10.90 -12.18 4.38
CA PHE A 25 -12.21 -11.69 3.99
C PHE A 25 -13.19 -11.62 5.17
N ILE A 26 -14.04 -10.60 5.14
CA ILE A 26 -15.23 -10.47 5.99
C ILE A 26 -16.41 -11.15 5.30
N GLU A 27 -16.49 -11.00 3.97
CA GLU A 27 -17.57 -11.53 3.14
C GLU A 27 -17.06 -11.79 1.72
N VAL A 28 -17.48 -12.88 1.11
CA VAL A 28 -17.19 -13.23 -0.28
C VAL A 28 -18.52 -13.29 -1.05
N TRP A 29 -18.54 -12.86 -2.32
CA TRP A 29 -19.75 -12.70 -3.13
C TRP A 29 -19.76 -13.55 -4.41
N PRO A 30 -19.77 -14.90 -4.33
CA PRO A 30 -19.53 -15.77 -5.49
C PRO A 30 -20.53 -15.56 -6.64
N ASP A 31 -21.85 -15.63 -6.34
CA ASP A 31 -22.89 -15.54 -7.37
C ASP A 31 -22.91 -14.18 -8.06
N VAL A 32 -22.78 -13.11 -7.26
CA VAL A 32 -22.72 -11.74 -7.77
C VAL A 32 -21.49 -11.53 -8.64
N ALA A 33 -20.34 -12.05 -8.21
CA ALA A 33 -19.07 -11.92 -8.94
C ALA A 33 -19.15 -12.65 -10.29
N LEU A 34 -19.63 -13.89 -10.33
CA LEU A 34 -19.80 -14.66 -11.58
C LEU A 34 -20.81 -14.01 -12.53
N ALA A 35 -21.89 -13.42 -12.01
CA ALA A 35 -22.86 -12.71 -12.83
C ALA A 35 -22.24 -11.43 -13.45
N ARG A 36 -21.51 -10.64 -12.67
CA ARG A 36 -20.81 -9.44 -13.13
C ARG A 36 -19.70 -9.75 -14.14
N GLU A 37 -18.98 -10.86 -13.98
CA GLU A 37 -17.97 -11.27 -14.95
C GLU A 37 -18.60 -11.55 -16.32
N ARG A 38 -19.72 -12.31 -16.35
CA ARG A 38 -20.46 -12.58 -17.60
C ARG A 38 -20.90 -11.29 -18.29
N GLU A 39 -21.43 -10.32 -17.52
CA GLU A 39 -21.83 -9.02 -18.03
C GLU A 39 -20.63 -8.23 -18.59
N ALA A 40 -19.54 -8.15 -17.84
CA ALA A 40 -18.34 -7.41 -18.24
C ALA A 40 -17.74 -7.95 -19.55
N VAL A 41 -17.68 -9.28 -19.68
CA VAL A 41 -17.20 -9.97 -20.90
C VAL A 41 -18.15 -9.75 -22.07
N ALA A 42 -19.47 -9.94 -21.87
CA ALA A 42 -20.47 -9.76 -22.92
C ALA A 42 -20.48 -8.32 -23.48
N ARG A 43 -20.32 -7.33 -22.58
CA ARG A 43 -20.25 -5.91 -22.95
C ARG A 43 -18.85 -5.45 -23.40
N ARG A 44 -17.86 -6.33 -23.39
CA ARG A 44 -16.46 -6.03 -23.72
C ARG A 44 -15.92 -4.82 -22.94
N LEU A 45 -16.23 -4.77 -21.63
CA LEU A 45 -15.78 -3.69 -20.79
C LEU A 45 -14.24 -3.73 -20.61
N PRO A 46 -13.58 -2.57 -20.42
CA PRO A 46 -12.12 -2.45 -20.47
C PRO A 46 -11.33 -3.35 -19.51
N LEU A 47 -11.88 -3.70 -18.34
CA LEU A 47 -11.23 -4.60 -17.38
C LEU A 47 -11.61 -6.07 -17.58
N GLY A 48 -12.53 -6.38 -18.52
CA GLY A 48 -12.80 -7.74 -18.98
C GLY A 48 -13.15 -8.77 -17.91
N GLY A 49 -13.69 -8.33 -16.77
CA GLY A 49 -13.98 -9.23 -15.65
C GLY A 49 -12.83 -9.39 -14.64
N LEU A 50 -11.85 -8.48 -14.62
CA LEU A 50 -10.73 -8.51 -13.65
C LEU A 50 -11.25 -8.64 -12.21
N PRO A 51 -10.95 -9.75 -11.48
CA PRO A 51 -11.33 -9.88 -10.09
C PRO A 51 -10.50 -8.98 -9.19
N PHE A 52 -11.16 -8.25 -8.28
CA PHE A 52 -10.51 -7.45 -7.26
C PHE A 52 -11.24 -7.53 -5.92
N ALA A 53 -10.55 -7.21 -4.82
CA ALA A 53 -11.16 -7.16 -3.50
C ALA A 53 -11.36 -5.70 -3.03
N VAL A 54 -12.36 -5.46 -2.18
CA VAL A 54 -12.64 -4.14 -1.64
C VAL A 54 -12.35 -4.09 -0.14
N LYS A 55 -11.73 -3.01 0.33
CA LYS A 55 -11.40 -2.82 1.75
C LYS A 55 -12.65 -2.63 2.59
N GLY A 56 -12.91 -3.55 3.49
CA GLY A 56 -13.99 -3.46 4.47
C GLY A 56 -15.39 -3.45 3.85
N PRO A 57 -16.45 -3.53 4.67
CA PRO A 57 -17.84 -3.65 4.19
C PRO A 57 -18.31 -2.44 3.36
N ALA A 58 -17.79 -1.25 3.68
CA ALA A 58 -18.15 -0.03 2.98
C ALA A 58 -17.35 0.19 1.68
N GLY A 59 -16.29 -0.59 1.45
CA GLY A 59 -15.35 -0.39 0.34
C GLY A 59 -15.98 -0.46 -1.05
N ILE A 60 -17.03 -1.27 -1.20
CA ILE A 60 -17.79 -1.37 -2.46
C ILE A 60 -18.41 -0.03 -2.89
N ARG A 61 -18.69 0.88 -1.96
CA ARG A 61 -19.25 2.21 -2.23
C ARG A 61 -18.19 3.29 -2.44
N SER A 62 -16.89 2.95 -2.31
CA SER A 62 -15.82 3.92 -2.53
C SER A 62 -15.78 4.41 -3.97
N PHE A 63 -15.27 5.61 -4.20
CA PHE A 63 -15.09 6.16 -5.54
C PHE A 63 -14.29 5.19 -6.43
N ALA A 64 -13.17 4.69 -5.93
CA ALA A 64 -12.31 3.76 -6.68
C ALA A 64 -13.03 2.47 -7.06
N ALA A 65 -13.75 1.83 -6.11
CA ALA A 65 -14.49 0.60 -6.41
C ALA A 65 -15.56 0.82 -7.48
N ARG A 66 -16.31 1.93 -7.39
CA ARG A 66 -17.32 2.27 -8.41
C ARG A 66 -16.72 2.47 -9.80
N ARG A 67 -15.57 3.15 -9.89
CA ARG A 67 -14.85 3.34 -11.17
C ARG A 67 -14.35 2.02 -11.76
N LEU A 68 -13.80 1.14 -10.92
CA LEU A 68 -13.35 -0.19 -11.35
C LEU A 68 -14.55 -1.04 -11.84
N ILE A 69 -15.66 -1.06 -11.11
CA ILE A 69 -16.87 -1.80 -11.47
C ILE A 69 -17.44 -1.26 -12.78
N ALA A 70 -17.54 0.05 -12.96
CA ALA A 70 -18.03 0.66 -14.19
C ALA A 70 -17.15 0.28 -15.41
N ALA A 71 -15.85 0.04 -15.19
CA ALA A 71 -14.93 -0.41 -16.21
C ALA A 71 -14.93 -1.94 -16.43
N GLY A 72 -15.80 -2.70 -15.75
CA GLY A 72 -15.89 -4.15 -15.87
C GLY A 72 -14.98 -4.92 -14.92
N GLY A 73 -14.45 -4.29 -13.90
CA GLY A 73 -13.83 -4.98 -12.77
C GLY A 73 -14.89 -5.67 -11.91
N VAL A 74 -14.55 -6.80 -11.33
CA VAL A 74 -15.48 -7.64 -10.56
C VAL A 74 -15.02 -7.70 -9.10
N PRO A 75 -15.74 -7.05 -8.17
CA PRO A 75 -15.49 -7.21 -6.75
C PRO A 75 -15.91 -8.60 -6.30
N VAL A 76 -14.95 -9.37 -5.74
CA VAL A 76 -15.19 -10.75 -5.28
C VAL A 76 -15.56 -10.83 -3.80
N GLY A 77 -15.32 -9.78 -3.03
CA GLY A 77 -15.62 -9.74 -1.60
C GLY A 77 -15.06 -8.53 -0.88
N ALA A 78 -15.47 -8.37 0.37
CA ALA A 78 -15.01 -7.38 1.31
C ALA A 78 -13.88 -7.94 2.20
N THR A 79 -12.74 -7.28 2.20
CA THR A 79 -11.57 -7.71 2.99
C THR A 79 -11.58 -7.16 4.41
N SER A 80 -10.86 -7.82 5.28
CA SER A 80 -10.76 -7.49 6.70
C SER A 80 -10.13 -6.13 6.95
N VAL A 81 -10.61 -5.51 8.00
CA VAL A 81 -10.12 -4.26 8.61
C VAL A 81 -10.08 -4.45 10.13
N PRO A 82 -9.42 -3.58 10.90
CA PRO A 82 -9.42 -3.69 12.36
C PRO A 82 -10.83 -3.73 12.94
N GLY A 83 -11.05 -4.62 13.88
CA GLY A 83 -12.24 -4.63 14.73
C GLY A 83 -12.12 -3.63 15.89
N PRO A 84 -13.13 -3.54 16.75
CA PRO A 84 -13.09 -2.71 17.95
C PRO A 84 -12.10 -3.27 19.00
N GLY A 85 -11.77 -2.45 19.99
CA GLY A 85 -11.04 -2.90 21.20
C GLY A 85 -9.54 -2.70 21.18
N THR A 86 -8.95 -2.11 20.12
CA THR A 86 -7.53 -1.75 20.08
C THR A 86 -7.35 -0.28 19.74
N HIS A 87 -6.31 0.35 20.29
CA HIS A 87 -5.91 1.71 19.91
C HIS A 87 -5.02 1.71 18.65
N TRP A 88 -4.41 0.57 18.28
CA TRP A 88 -3.63 0.41 17.05
C TRP A 88 -4.50 -0.17 15.92
N GLN A 89 -4.10 0.11 14.67
CA GLN A 89 -4.85 -0.26 13.48
C GLN A 89 -4.06 -1.21 12.55
N THR A 90 -2.94 -1.76 13.01
CA THR A 90 -2.04 -2.61 12.22
C THR A 90 -2.44 -4.08 12.25
N TRP A 91 -3.75 -4.37 12.11
CA TRP A 91 -4.32 -5.71 12.12
C TRP A 91 -5.66 -5.77 11.36
N GLY A 92 -6.29 -6.92 11.28
CA GLY A 92 -7.61 -7.09 10.69
C GLY A 92 -8.42 -8.20 11.35
N GLN A 93 -9.76 -8.08 11.25
CA GLN A 93 -10.74 -9.08 11.67
C GLN A 93 -11.53 -9.54 10.45
N GLY A 94 -11.32 -10.78 10.04
CA GLY A 94 -12.08 -11.46 8.99
C GLY A 94 -13.24 -12.27 9.53
N ALA A 95 -13.94 -12.97 8.65
CA ALA A 95 -15.10 -13.81 9.02
C ALA A 95 -14.73 -14.96 9.95
N HIS A 96 -13.53 -15.50 9.80
CA HIS A 96 -13.07 -16.68 10.54
C HIS A 96 -12.17 -16.37 11.74
N GLY A 97 -11.84 -15.10 11.97
CA GLY A 97 -10.95 -14.69 13.05
C GLY A 97 -10.03 -13.54 12.68
N ARG A 98 -9.00 -13.32 13.51
CA ARG A 98 -7.96 -12.32 13.21
C ARG A 98 -7.19 -12.70 11.95
N THR A 99 -7.01 -11.72 11.08
CA THR A 99 -6.21 -11.89 9.86
C THR A 99 -4.75 -12.11 10.23
N VAL A 100 -4.15 -13.14 9.65
CA VAL A 100 -2.75 -13.50 9.91
C VAL A 100 -1.85 -13.09 8.76
N ASN A 101 -0.58 -12.85 9.07
CA ASN A 101 0.41 -12.57 8.06
C ASN A 101 0.70 -13.84 7.23
N PRO A 102 0.63 -13.81 5.90
CA PRO A 102 0.80 -15.00 5.06
C PRO A 102 2.23 -15.56 5.07
N TRP A 103 3.22 -14.80 5.60
CA TRP A 103 4.61 -15.25 5.78
C TRP A 103 4.83 -15.90 7.14
N ARG A 104 4.18 -15.35 8.17
CA ARG A 104 4.34 -15.72 9.58
C ARG A 104 2.99 -15.64 10.28
N ALA A 105 2.34 -16.78 10.53
CA ALA A 105 1.02 -16.82 11.14
C ALA A 105 0.96 -16.26 12.57
N ASP A 106 2.09 -16.21 13.27
CA ASP A 106 2.24 -15.59 14.61
C ASP A 106 2.37 -14.05 14.55
N ARG A 107 2.30 -13.46 13.36
CA ARG A 107 2.44 -12.02 13.12
C ARG A 107 1.20 -11.42 12.49
N THR A 108 0.99 -10.13 12.76
CA THR A 108 -0.04 -9.34 12.08
C THR A 108 0.37 -8.99 10.64
N PRO A 109 -0.58 -8.88 9.71
CA PRO A 109 -0.29 -8.48 8.33
C PRO A 109 -0.13 -6.97 8.15
N GLY A 110 -0.23 -6.18 9.23
CA GLY A 110 -0.39 -4.75 9.13
C GLY A 110 -1.86 -4.36 8.93
N GLY A 111 -2.10 -3.08 8.76
CA GLY A 111 -3.46 -2.52 8.62
C GLY A 111 -3.45 -1.00 8.43
N SER A 112 -4.65 -0.45 8.27
CA SER A 112 -6.00 -1.02 8.37
C SER A 112 -6.49 -1.74 7.10
N SER A 113 -5.75 -1.76 5.97
CA SER A 113 -6.10 -2.55 4.78
C SER A 113 -5.52 -3.97 4.89
N ALA A 114 -5.72 -4.62 6.04
CA ALA A 114 -5.11 -5.90 6.41
C ALA A 114 -5.45 -7.02 5.43
N GLY A 115 -6.73 -7.33 5.29
CA GLY A 115 -7.16 -8.39 4.38
C GLY A 115 -6.90 -8.09 2.92
N SER A 116 -6.89 -6.81 2.51
CA SER A 116 -6.53 -6.42 1.15
C SER A 116 -5.09 -6.83 0.81
N ALA A 117 -4.14 -6.58 1.72
CA ALA A 117 -2.76 -6.98 1.53
C ALA A 117 -2.58 -8.51 1.54
N VAL A 118 -3.24 -9.20 2.47
CA VAL A 118 -3.20 -10.67 2.56
C VAL A 118 -3.80 -11.33 1.31
N ALA A 119 -4.94 -10.86 0.84
CA ALA A 119 -5.60 -11.41 -0.35
C ALA A 119 -4.72 -11.28 -1.60
N VAL A 120 -4.01 -10.15 -1.75
CA VAL A 120 -3.04 -9.93 -2.84
C VAL A 120 -1.79 -10.79 -2.63
N ALA A 121 -1.20 -10.80 -1.44
CA ALA A 121 0.01 -11.57 -1.14
C ALA A 121 -0.17 -13.07 -1.36
N ALA A 122 -1.30 -13.61 -0.92
CA ALA A 122 -1.67 -15.01 -1.12
C ALA A 122 -2.13 -15.34 -2.56
N GLY A 123 -2.25 -14.34 -3.43
CA GLY A 123 -2.66 -14.53 -4.83
C GLY A 123 -4.14 -14.86 -4.99
N MET A 124 -4.99 -14.59 -4.01
CA MET A 124 -6.45 -14.73 -4.12
C MET A 124 -6.99 -13.76 -5.18
N VAL A 125 -6.46 -12.54 -5.21
CA VAL A 125 -6.73 -11.52 -6.23
C VAL A 125 -5.42 -10.85 -6.65
N GLU A 126 -5.42 -10.24 -7.83
CA GLU A 126 -4.27 -9.48 -8.34
C GLU A 126 -4.23 -8.05 -7.76
N LEU A 127 -5.40 -7.52 -7.37
CA LEU A 127 -5.61 -6.14 -6.97
C LEU A 127 -6.64 -6.05 -5.86
N ALA A 128 -6.41 -5.15 -4.90
CA ALA A 128 -7.39 -4.80 -3.87
C ALA A 128 -7.38 -3.29 -3.61
N THR A 129 -8.56 -2.72 -3.33
CA THR A 129 -8.64 -1.31 -2.92
C THR A 129 -8.18 -1.13 -1.48
N GLY A 130 -7.66 0.05 -1.18
CA GLY A 130 -7.24 0.47 0.14
C GLY A 130 -7.57 1.94 0.42
N SER A 131 -7.31 2.37 1.63
CA SER A 131 -7.28 3.77 2.03
C SER A 131 -6.16 3.97 3.03
N ASP A 132 -5.45 5.09 2.95
CA ASP A 132 -4.22 5.35 3.72
C ASP A 132 -4.31 6.71 4.42
N GLY A 133 -4.48 6.70 5.73
CA GLY A 133 -4.57 7.91 6.57
C GLY A 133 -3.37 8.08 7.51
N ALA A 134 -2.57 7.02 7.68
CA ALA A 134 -1.33 7.04 8.46
C ALA A 134 -0.37 5.90 8.04
N GLY A 135 -0.51 5.36 6.80
CA GLY A 135 0.23 4.21 6.33
C GLY A 135 -0.62 2.97 6.09
N SER A 136 -1.95 3.08 6.14
CA SER A 136 -2.87 1.93 6.08
C SER A 136 -2.92 1.19 4.71
N VAL A 137 -2.19 1.62 3.71
CA VAL A 137 -1.88 0.87 2.48
C VAL A 137 -0.42 0.42 2.51
N ARG A 138 0.49 1.32 2.86
CA ARG A 138 1.94 1.13 2.80
C ARG A 138 2.46 0.15 3.85
N ILE A 139 1.95 0.23 5.08
CA ILE A 139 2.32 -0.70 6.18
C ILE A 139 1.94 -2.15 5.83
N PRO A 140 0.67 -2.47 5.51
CA PRO A 140 0.32 -3.84 5.16
C PRO A 140 0.97 -4.30 3.85
N ALA A 141 1.27 -3.41 2.89
CA ALA A 141 2.05 -3.75 1.71
C ALA A 141 3.47 -4.20 2.08
N ALA A 142 4.16 -3.44 2.96
CA ALA A 142 5.49 -3.77 3.44
C ALA A 142 5.53 -5.12 4.16
N TRP A 143 4.60 -5.35 5.09
CA TRP A 143 4.59 -6.54 5.93
C TRP A 143 4.04 -7.79 5.24
N CYS A 144 3.29 -7.63 4.15
CA CYS A 144 2.83 -8.74 3.31
C CYS A 144 3.70 -8.97 2.06
N GLY A 145 4.69 -8.12 1.80
CA GLY A 145 5.60 -8.27 0.66
C GLY A 145 4.90 -8.05 -0.69
N VAL A 146 4.04 -7.04 -0.78
CA VAL A 146 3.32 -6.64 -1.99
C VAL A 146 3.54 -5.16 -2.29
N PHE A 147 3.12 -4.72 -3.47
CA PHE A 147 3.09 -3.31 -3.84
C PHE A 147 1.87 -2.61 -3.21
N GLY A 148 2.07 -1.42 -2.66
CA GLY A 148 1.01 -0.56 -2.16
C GLY A 148 1.22 0.90 -2.56
N LEU A 149 0.21 1.54 -3.14
CA LEU A 149 0.26 2.94 -3.55
C LEU A 149 -0.80 3.75 -2.80
N LYS A 150 -0.34 4.76 -2.08
CA LYS A 150 -1.12 5.86 -1.55
C LYS A 150 -1.10 7.00 -2.57
N THR A 151 -2.26 7.46 -3.02
CA THR A 151 -2.33 8.61 -3.93
C THR A 151 -2.10 9.95 -3.20
N THR A 152 -1.84 10.99 -3.95
CA THR A 152 -1.85 12.37 -3.46
C THR A 152 -3.17 12.65 -2.73
N ASN A 153 -3.11 13.31 -1.56
CA ASN A 153 -4.33 13.68 -0.82
C ASN A 153 -5.18 14.62 -1.67
N GLY A 154 -6.49 14.38 -1.68
CA GLY A 154 -7.42 15.17 -2.48
C GLY A 154 -7.47 14.86 -3.97
N LEU A 155 -6.53 14.06 -4.51
CA LEU A 155 -6.57 13.64 -5.92
C LEU A 155 -7.81 12.81 -6.24
N LEU A 156 -8.23 11.95 -5.33
CA LEU A 156 -9.43 11.15 -5.44
C LEU A 156 -10.41 11.50 -4.31
N PRO A 157 -11.73 11.49 -4.57
CA PRO A 157 -12.72 11.72 -3.52
C PRO A 157 -12.55 10.77 -2.34
N SER A 158 -12.51 11.32 -1.13
CA SER A 158 -12.39 10.59 0.14
C SER A 158 -13.52 11.03 1.09
N PRO A 159 -14.11 10.12 1.88
CA PRO A 159 -15.05 10.47 2.94
C PRO A 159 -14.35 11.05 4.17
N ASP A 160 -13.03 11.04 4.23
CA ASP A 160 -12.26 11.55 5.36
C ASP A 160 -12.25 13.09 5.37
N ARG A 161 -12.85 13.66 6.40
CA ARG A 161 -12.93 15.12 6.58
C ARG A 161 -11.65 15.75 7.11
N SER A 162 -10.76 14.96 7.69
CA SER A 162 -9.48 15.47 8.19
C SER A 162 -8.49 15.79 7.06
N GLY A 163 -8.74 15.28 5.83
CA GLY A 163 -7.84 15.42 4.69
C GLY A 163 -6.58 14.56 4.79
N LEU A 164 -6.45 13.73 5.82
CA LEU A 164 -5.29 12.86 6.02
C LEU A 164 -5.33 11.58 5.19
N ALA A 165 -6.55 11.07 4.91
CA ALA A 165 -6.70 9.81 4.20
C ALA A 165 -6.90 10.01 2.70
N SER A 166 -6.12 9.30 1.91
CA SER A 166 -6.29 9.16 0.47
C SER A 166 -6.69 7.73 0.09
N ALA A 167 -7.32 7.60 -1.08
CA ALA A 167 -7.54 6.31 -1.69
C ALA A 167 -6.20 5.68 -2.09
N GLY A 168 -6.15 4.35 -2.14
CA GLY A 168 -4.97 3.63 -2.53
C GLY A 168 -5.30 2.23 -3.08
N VAL A 169 -4.27 1.55 -3.52
CA VAL A 169 -4.34 0.21 -4.11
C VAL A 169 -3.23 -0.66 -3.54
N LEU A 170 -3.54 -1.93 -3.35
CA LEU A 170 -2.57 -3.00 -3.13
C LEU A 170 -2.61 -3.91 -4.36
N ALA A 171 -1.45 -4.29 -4.85
CA ALA A 171 -1.29 -5.12 -6.05
C ALA A 171 -0.07 -6.03 -5.94
N ARG A 172 0.02 -7.05 -6.79
CA ARG A 172 1.16 -7.98 -6.81
C ARG A 172 2.47 -7.29 -7.18
N SER A 173 2.39 -6.24 -7.98
CA SER A 173 3.53 -5.44 -8.46
C SER A 173 3.07 -4.03 -8.82
N ALA A 174 4.02 -3.13 -9.04
CA ALA A 174 3.73 -1.80 -9.53
C ALA A 174 3.03 -1.86 -10.90
N ALA A 175 3.43 -2.79 -11.76
CA ALA A 175 2.77 -3.00 -13.06
C ALA A 175 1.30 -3.44 -12.89
N ALA A 176 1.00 -4.33 -11.94
CA ALA A 176 -0.35 -4.79 -11.66
C ALA A 176 -1.28 -3.71 -11.06
N ALA A 177 -0.71 -2.62 -10.54
CA ALA A 177 -1.48 -1.48 -10.04
C ALA A 177 -1.92 -0.49 -11.14
N GLU A 178 -1.35 -0.55 -12.34
CA GLU A 178 -1.70 0.40 -13.42
C GLU A 178 -3.18 0.36 -13.82
N PRO A 179 -3.85 -0.80 -13.95
CA PRO A 179 -5.27 -0.84 -14.23
C PRO A 179 -6.12 -0.04 -13.25
N TYR A 180 -5.70 0.04 -11.97
CA TYR A 180 -6.36 0.88 -10.97
C TYR A 180 -6.22 2.36 -11.34
N LEU A 181 -4.99 2.90 -11.46
CA LEU A 181 -4.78 4.32 -11.76
C LEU A 181 -5.44 4.73 -13.06
N ARG A 182 -5.35 3.91 -14.10
CA ARG A 182 -5.96 4.14 -15.41
C ARG A 182 -7.49 4.29 -15.33
N ARG A 183 -8.15 3.79 -14.30
CA ARG A 183 -9.62 3.85 -14.14
C ARG A 183 -10.07 4.88 -13.12
N VAL A 184 -9.25 5.18 -12.12
CA VAL A 184 -9.63 6.13 -11.07
C VAL A 184 -9.22 7.57 -11.40
N LEU A 185 -8.22 7.75 -12.25
CA LEU A 185 -7.79 9.09 -12.71
C LEU A 185 -8.46 9.43 -14.03
N ASP A 186 -9.09 10.60 -14.08
CA ASP A 186 -9.55 11.17 -15.34
C ASP A 186 -8.33 11.70 -16.10
N GLY A 187 -8.26 11.45 -17.43
CA GLY A 187 -7.12 11.85 -18.23
C GLY A 187 -5.81 11.13 -17.91
N TYR A 188 -5.89 9.89 -17.41
CA TYR A 188 -4.68 9.09 -17.17
C TYR A 188 -3.86 8.91 -18.45
N GLU A 189 -2.67 9.48 -18.44
CA GLU A 189 -1.66 9.23 -19.46
C GLU A 189 -0.50 8.45 -18.83
N PRO A 190 -0.09 7.31 -19.40
CA PRO A 190 1.09 6.60 -18.94
C PRO A 190 2.29 7.55 -18.95
N SER A 191 2.92 7.75 -17.82
CA SER A 191 4.21 8.44 -17.80
C SER A 191 5.22 7.59 -18.58
N ALA A 192 5.96 8.20 -19.49
CA ALA A 192 7.18 7.58 -19.96
C ALA A 192 8.02 7.19 -18.74
N ALA A 193 8.58 5.99 -18.73
CA ALA A 193 9.46 5.59 -17.64
C ALA A 193 10.52 6.68 -17.47
N PRO A 194 10.66 7.26 -16.29
CA PRO A 194 11.66 8.30 -16.09
C PRO A 194 13.03 7.68 -16.39
N SER A 195 13.85 8.39 -17.17
CA SER A 195 15.16 7.86 -17.59
C SER A 195 16.08 7.65 -16.39
N PRO A 196 16.54 6.43 -16.11
CA PRO A 196 17.56 6.19 -15.10
C PRO A 196 18.89 6.91 -15.45
N PRO A 197 19.70 7.26 -14.43
CA PRO A 197 19.44 7.07 -13.00
C PRO A 197 18.48 8.13 -12.43
N LEU A 198 17.48 7.65 -11.67
CA LEU A 198 16.52 8.52 -10.99
C LEU A 198 17.22 9.27 -9.85
N PRO A 199 17.12 10.61 -9.73
CA PRO A 199 17.63 11.30 -8.56
C PRO A 199 16.81 10.88 -7.33
N ALA A 200 17.50 10.52 -6.25
CA ALA A 200 16.85 10.06 -5.03
C ALA A 200 17.61 10.52 -3.79
N VAL A 201 16.88 10.87 -2.75
CA VAL A 201 17.39 11.07 -1.38
C VAL A 201 17.06 9.81 -0.59
N TYR A 202 18.02 9.26 0.14
CA TYR A 202 17.77 8.17 1.07
C TYR A 202 17.83 8.70 2.50
N SER A 203 16.80 8.38 3.28
CA SER A 203 16.78 8.60 4.72
C SER A 203 16.25 7.36 5.42
N GLU A 204 16.99 6.86 6.37
CA GLU A 204 16.62 5.67 7.14
C GLU A 204 15.47 5.97 8.11
N ASP A 205 15.48 7.15 8.71
CA ASP A 205 14.70 7.52 9.89
C ASP A 205 13.89 8.82 9.75
N LEU A 206 14.02 9.53 8.62
CA LEU A 206 13.45 10.88 8.37
C LEU A 206 13.95 11.95 9.36
N GLY A 207 14.97 11.65 10.18
CA GLY A 207 15.53 12.53 11.18
C GLY A 207 14.87 12.45 12.56
N PHE A 208 13.92 11.52 12.77
CA PHE A 208 13.21 11.43 14.05
C PHE A 208 12.78 10.01 14.47
N ALA A 209 12.71 9.05 13.56
CA ALA A 209 12.19 7.73 13.89
C ALA A 209 13.25 6.79 14.44
N ASP A 210 12.91 6.01 15.46
CA ASP A 210 13.72 4.87 15.90
C ASP A 210 13.41 3.67 15.01
N VAL A 211 14.40 3.19 14.26
CA VAL A 211 14.25 2.14 13.25
C VAL A 211 14.99 0.88 13.70
N ASP A 212 14.29 -0.26 13.63
CA ASP A 212 14.87 -1.58 13.86
C ASP A 212 16.09 -1.77 12.95
N PRO A 213 17.30 -2.03 13.51
CA PRO A 213 18.53 -2.13 12.72
C PRO A 213 18.48 -3.17 11.61
N GLU A 214 17.67 -4.22 11.76
CA GLU A 214 17.52 -5.24 10.72
C GLU A 214 16.65 -4.72 9.56
N VAL A 215 15.60 -3.93 9.85
CA VAL A 215 14.80 -3.25 8.84
C VAL A 215 15.65 -2.25 8.07
N ALA A 216 16.40 -1.42 8.78
CA ALA A 216 17.34 -0.46 8.20
C ALA A 216 18.36 -1.14 7.28
N ALA A 217 18.98 -2.21 7.73
CA ALA A 217 19.96 -2.96 6.94
C ALA A 217 19.35 -3.61 5.69
N VAL A 218 18.11 -4.11 5.74
CA VAL A 218 17.43 -4.67 4.55
C VAL A 218 17.19 -3.59 3.51
N VAL A 219 16.68 -2.43 3.93
CA VAL A 219 16.40 -1.31 3.01
C VAL A 219 17.69 -0.69 2.48
N GLY A 220 18.71 -0.50 3.33
CA GLY A 220 20.02 -0.02 2.89
C GLY A 220 20.60 -0.88 1.77
N ARG A 221 20.60 -2.22 1.95
CA ARG A 221 21.04 -3.14 0.89
C ARG A 221 20.19 -3.07 -0.39
N ALA A 222 18.89 -2.79 -0.29
CA ALA A 222 18.06 -2.59 -1.47
C ALA A 222 18.45 -1.30 -2.19
N VAL A 223 18.68 -0.20 -1.47
CA VAL A 223 19.15 1.07 -2.03
C VAL A 223 20.53 0.91 -2.70
N ASP A 224 21.48 0.22 -2.06
CA ASP A 224 22.79 -0.07 -2.63
C ASP A 224 22.69 -0.80 -3.97
N ARG A 225 21.79 -1.80 -4.07
CA ARG A 225 21.51 -2.51 -5.32
C ARG A 225 20.95 -1.60 -6.40
N LEU A 226 20.04 -0.71 -6.05
CA LEU A 226 19.46 0.26 -6.99
C LEU A 226 20.52 1.22 -7.54
N VAL A 227 21.44 1.65 -6.69
CA VAL A 227 22.59 2.48 -7.10
C VAL A 227 23.53 1.69 -8.00
N ALA A 228 23.91 0.47 -7.59
CA ALA A 228 24.79 -0.40 -8.38
C ALA A 228 24.21 -0.78 -9.75
N ALA A 229 22.87 -0.92 -9.83
CA ALA A 229 22.16 -1.18 -11.09
C ALA A 229 21.99 0.08 -11.96
N GLY A 230 22.40 1.26 -11.47
CA GLY A 230 22.19 2.52 -12.17
C GLY A 230 20.71 2.96 -12.25
N THR A 231 19.84 2.36 -11.45
CA THR A 231 18.41 2.70 -11.41
C THR A 231 18.19 4.01 -10.67
N VAL A 232 18.90 4.24 -9.57
CA VAL A 232 18.87 5.50 -8.83
C VAL A 232 20.27 6.09 -8.68
N ARG A 233 20.32 7.41 -8.53
CA ARG A 233 21.51 8.17 -8.15
C ARG A 233 21.19 8.95 -6.88
N LEU A 234 21.91 8.66 -5.81
CA LEU A 234 21.70 9.37 -4.56
C LEU A 234 22.15 10.83 -4.70
N VAL A 235 21.35 11.70 -4.11
CA VAL A 235 21.62 13.13 -3.95
C VAL A 235 21.78 13.39 -2.46
N GLU A 236 22.89 13.99 -2.10
CA GLU A 236 23.17 14.36 -0.71
C GLU A 236 22.26 15.52 -0.29
N ARG A 237 21.19 15.18 0.41
CA ARG A 237 20.27 16.10 1.08
C ARG A 237 19.82 15.46 2.38
N ASP A 238 19.77 16.24 3.44
CA ASP A 238 19.22 15.77 4.72
C ASP A 238 17.70 15.87 4.69
N ALA A 239 17.01 14.77 5.02
CA ALA A 239 15.57 14.77 5.15
C ALA A 239 15.11 15.61 6.34
N GLY A 240 15.75 15.45 7.49
CA GLY A 240 15.64 16.28 8.70
C GLY A 240 14.22 16.72 9.04
N LEU A 241 13.21 15.87 8.84
CA LEU A 241 11.81 16.24 9.13
C LEU A 241 11.60 16.37 10.63
N LEU A 242 10.64 17.17 11.02
CA LEU A 242 10.13 17.19 12.39
C LEU A 242 9.16 16.02 12.59
N ASP A 243 9.19 15.40 13.79
CA ASP A 243 8.24 14.33 14.12
C ASP A 243 6.80 14.81 13.98
N PRO A 244 6.00 14.21 13.08
CA PRO A 244 4.65 14.65 12.78
C PRO A 244 3.60 14.16 13.77
N VAL A 245 3.94 13.36 14.79
CA VAL A 245 2.98 12.68 15.67
C VAL A 245 1.97 13.65 16.29
N ARG A 246 2.41 14.77 16.86
CA ARG A 246 1.53 15.76 17.47
C ARG A 246 0.65 16.46 16.45
N ALA A 247 1.22 16.86 15.32
CA ALA A 247 0.49 17.52 14.25
C ALA A 247 -0.56 16.59 13.63
N TRP A 248 -0.18 15.33 13.35
CA TRP A 248 -1.12 14.34 12.82
C TRP A 248 -2.28 14.09 13.81
N THR A 249 -1.96 13.94 15.11
CA THR A 249 -2.95 13.69 16.15
C THR A 249 -3.91 14.87 16.32
N ALA A 250 -3.40 16.11 16.29
CA ALA A 250 -4.24 17.32 16.37
C ALA A 250 -5.20 17.41 15.18
N VAL A 251 -4.69 17.27 13.96
CA VAL A 251 -5.53 17.29 12.74
C VAL A 251 -6.57 16.16 12.77
N ARG A 252 -6.18 14.95 13.18
CA ARG A 252 -7.08 13.80 13.30
C ARG A 252 -8.15 14.01 14.36
N GLY A 253 -7.79 14.69 15.45
CA GLY A 253 -8.68 15.04 16.56
C GLY A 253 -9.60 16.23 16.31
N GLY A 254 -9.52 16.87 15.12
CA GLY A 254 -10.36 18.00 14.74
C GLY A 254 -9.81 19.37 15.17
N ALA A 255 -8.53 19.46 15.48
CA ALA A 255 -7.79 20.68 15.80
C ALA A 255 -6.70 21.00 14.75
N PRO A 256 -7.06 21.21 13.47
CA PRO A 256 -6.08 21.45 12.40
C PRO A 256 -5.31 22.77 12.56
N ASP A 257 -5.86 23.72 13.30
CA ASP A 257 -5.32 25.06 13.54
C ASP A 257 -4.48 25.15 14.82
N ASP A 258 -4.20 24.01 15.47
CA ASP A 258 -3.26 23.97 16.60
C ASP A 258 -1.92 24.56 16.16
N PRO A 259 -1.35 25.57 16.90
CA PRO A 259 -0.17 26.31 16.46
C PRO A 259 1.06 25.41 16.20
N GLU A 260 1.24 24.38 17.03
CA GLU A 260 2.34 23.44 16.86
C GLU A 260 2.10 22.51 15.65
N ALA A 261 0.87 22.06 15.44
CA ALA A 261 0.48 21.29 14.26
C ALA A 261 0.75 22.08 12.96
N VAL A 262 0.34 23.34 12.94
CA VAL A 262 0.58 24.24 11.80
C VAL A 262 2.09 24.45 11.57
N ARG A 263 2.85 24.68 12.63
CA ARG A 263 4.31 24.87 12.55
C ARG A 263 5.01 23.63 11.97
N VAL A 264 4.74 22.46 12.54
CA VAL A 264 5.35 21.17 12.10
C VAL A 264 4.99 20.88 10.66
N ARG A 265 3.71 21.03 10.31
CA ARG A 265 3.22 20.80 8.95
C ARG A 265 3.95 21.69 7.95
N ARG A 266 3.94 23.01 8.16
CA ARG A 266 4.61 23.96 7.26
C ARG A 266 6.09 23.66 7.10
N THR A 267 6.81 23.43 8.21
CA THR A 267 8.24 23.12 8.16
C THR A 267 8.52 21.85 7.36
N ASN A 268 7.71 20.78 7.56
CA ASN A 268 7.89 19.54 6.84
C ASN A 268 7.49 19.66 5.36
N ASP A 269 6.46 20.44 5.03
CA ASP A 269 6.06 20.69 3.65
C ASP A 269 7.20 21.43 2.90
N GLU A 270 7.77 22.50 3.48
CA GLU A 270 8.91 23.24 2.90
C GLU A 270 10.14 22.33 2.68
N ARG A 271 10.45 21.46 3.64
CA ARG A 271 11.57 20.51 3.52
C ARG A 271 11.32 19.45 2.46
N LEU A 272 10.12 18.88 2.41
CA LEU A 272 9.74 17.89 1.39
C LEU A 272 9.75 18.49 -0.02
N ASP A 273 9.25 19.70 -0.20
CA ASP A 273 9.32 20.40 -1.49
C ASP A 273 10.76 20.58 -1.96
N ALA A 274 11.68 20.94 -1.04
CA ALA A 274 13.09 21.05 -1.35
C ALA A 274 13.74 19.69 -1.67
N LEU A 275 13.40 18.63 -0.92
CA LEU A 275 13.91 17.27 -1.15
C LEU A 275 13.48 16.72 -2.50
N LEU A 276 12.22 16.93 -2.87
CA LEU A 276 11.59 16.38 -4.06
C LEU A 276 11.74 17.26 -5.30
N ALA A 277 12.39 18.42 -5.14
CA ALA A 277 12.65 19.34 -6.25
C ALA A 277 13.43 18.67 -7.38
N GLY A 278 13.11 19.06 -8.63
CA GLY A 278 13.72 18.47 -9.82
C GLY A 278 13.27 17.03 -10.11
N GLY A 279 12.20 16.59 -9.43
CA GLY A 279 11.64 15.25 -9.59
C GLY A 279 12.44 14.16 -8.87
N ALA A 280 13.20 14.50 -7.85
CA ALA A 280 13.84 13.53 -6.99
C ALA A 280 12.79 12.70 -6.23
N LEU A 281 13.16 11.47 -5.86
CA LEU A 281 12.39 10.62 -4.97
C LEU A 281 12.98 10.70 -3.56
N LEU A 282 12.13 10.54 -2.55
CA LEU A 282 12.60 10.22 -1.20
C LEU A 282 12.40 8.72 -0.97
N LEU A 283 13.47 8.04 -0.57
CA LEU A 283 13.51 6.61 -0.28
C LEU A 283 13.66 6.42 1.23
N THR A 284 12.79 5.58 1.84
CA THR A 284 12.86 5.25 3.27
C THR A 284 12.40 3.81 3.50
N PRO A 285 12.65 3.20 4.66
CA PRO A 285 11.86 2.05 5.08
C PRO A 285 10.36 2.45 5.13
N ALA A 286 9.47 1.52 4.77
CA ALA A 286 8.03 1.81 4.84
C ALA A 286 7.50 1.78 6.29
N THR A 287 8.16 1.02 7.15
CA THR A 287 7.87 0.90 8.59
C THR A 287 9.16 0.90 9.38
N PRO A 288 9.19 1.47 10.59
CA PRO A 288 10.38 1.45 11.43
C PRO A 288 10.63 0.07 12.06
N ASN A 289 9.60 -0.78 12.15
CA ASN A 289 9.65 -2.08 12.82
C ASN A 289 9.17 -3.21 11.91
N ARG A 290 9.54 -4.42 12.28
CA ARG A 290 9.00 -5.66 11.71
C ARG A 290 7.53 -5.85 12.08
N PRO A 291 6.78 -6.74 11.40
CA PRO A 291 5.43 -7.12 11.83
C PRO A 291 5.42 -7.54 13.30
N HIS A 292 4.59 -6.91 14.11
CA HIS A 292 4.44 -7.28 15.53
C HIS A 292 3.53 -8.50 15.70
N GLY A 293 3.52 -9.10 16.90
CA GLY A 293 2.60 -10.17 17.26
C GLY A 293 1.15 -9.71 17.36
N HIS A 294 0.25 -10.64 17.57
CA HIS A 294 -1.19 -10.35 17.71
C HIS A 294 -1.56 -9.60 19.00
N GLU A 295 -0.62 -9.48 19.95
CA GLU A 295 -0.81 -8.72 21.20
C GLU A 295 -0.67 -7.21 21.00
N GLY A 296 -0.10 -6.77 19.87
CA GLY A 296 0.05 -5.37 19.52
C GLY A 296 1.51 -4.92 19.32
N PRO A 297 1.70 -3.64 18.97
CA PRO A 297 3.03 -3.10 18.66
C PRO A 297 3.88 -2.77 19.89
N GLY A 298 3.37 -2.91 21.13
CA GLY A 298 4.04 -2.37 22.29
C GLY A 298 4.15 -0.84 22.22
N ASP A 299 5.32 -0.31 22.50
CA ASP A 299 5.61 1.13 22.49
C ASP A 299 6.01 1.66 21.11
N PHE A 300 6.02 0.80 20.07
CA PHE A 300 6.42 1.20 18.71
C PHE A 300 5.27 1.83 17.94
N TYR A 301 5.56 2.95 17.29
CA TYR A 301 4.68 3.56 16.31
C TYR A 301 5.02 3.08 14.90
N SER A 302 4.40 1.99 14.46
CA SER A 302 4.61 1.43 13.10
C SER A 302 4.30 2.44 11.98
N THR A 303 3.64 3.54 12.31
CA THR A 303 3.30 4.65 11.42
C THR A 303 4.38 5.73 11.32
N ALA A 304 5.45 5.67 12.12
CA ALA A 304 6.43 6.76 12.22
C ALA A 304 7.00 7.21 10.87
N LEU A 305 7.25 6.27 9.95
CA LEU A 305 7.79 6.58 8.63
C LEU A 305 6.71 6.81 7.54
N THR A 306 5.42 6.79 7.89
CA THR A 306 4.33 6.92 6.90
C THR A 306 3.45 8.15 7.10
N TRP A 307 3.13 8.54 8.34
CA TRP A 307 2.16 9.59 8.61
C TRP A 307 2.59 11.00 8.21
N ALA A 308 3.90 11.27 8.12
CA ALA A 308 4.39 12.53 7.57
C ALA A 308 3.81 12.81 6.18
N PHE A 309 3.71 11.77 5.33
CA PHE A 309 3.20 11.88 3.96
C PHE A 309 1.66 11.86 3.87
N ASN A 310 0.97 11.53 4.96
CA ASN A 310 -0.47 11.78 5.09
C ASN A 310 -0.74 13.21 5.52
N LEU A 311 0.08 13.76 6.41
CA LEU A 311 -0.03 15.13 6.88
C LEU A 311 0.29 16.12 5.76
N SER A 312 1.39 15.89 5.03
CA SER A 312 1.81 16.72 3.90
C SER A 312 1.02 16.45 2.61
N GLY A 313 0.40 15.28 2.48
CA GLY A 313 -0.40 14.92 1.31
C GLY A 313 0.34 14.30 0.13
N HIS A 314 1.64 14.11 0.20
CA HIS A 314 2.44 13.55 -0.88
C HIS A 314 2.03 12.12 -1.27
N PRO A 315 2.08 11.75 -2.58
CA PRO A 315 1.90 10.38 -3.01
C PRO A 315 3.09 9.53 -2.56
N ALA A 316 2.82 8.29 -2.12
CA ALA A 316 3.86 7.38 -1.67
C ALA A 316 3.52 5.93 -2.01
N ALA A 317 4.54 5.16 -2.36
CA ALA A 317 4.42 3.73 -2.65
C ALA A 317 5.32 2.92 -1.73
N SER A 318 4.88 1.72 -1.36
CA SER A 318 5.70 0.71 -0.70
C SER A 318 5.84 -0.49 -1.62
N LEU A 319 7.06 -1.01 -1.74
CA LEU A 319 7.36 -2.20 -2.53
C LEU A 319 8.35 -3.10 -1.78
N PRO A 320 8.41 -4.41 -2.07
CA PRO A 320 9.28 -5.33 -1.38
C PRO A 320 10.76 -4.98 -1.52
N ALA A 321 11.48 -4.79 -0.41
CA ALA A 321 12.92 -4.52 -0.36
C ALA A 321 13.74 -5.79 -0.08
N GLY A 322 13.15 -6.76 0.62
CA GLY A 322 13.82 -7.97 1.07
C GLY A 322 13.13 -8.59 2.27
N PHE A 323 13.88 -9.39 3.01
CA PHE A 323 13.39 -10.11 4.18
C PHE A 323 14.37 -9.97 5.34
N THR A 324 13.83 -9.95 6.55
CA THR A 324 14.57 -10.09 7.79
C THR A 324 14.98 -11.56 8.01
N GLY A 325 15.89 -11.81 8.94
CA GLY A 325 16.37 -13.17 9.26
C GLY A 325 15.27 -14.10 9.77
N ASP A 326 14.21 -13.56 10.38
CA ASP A 326 13.03 -14.30 10.81
C ASP A 326 12.01 -14.55 9.67
N GLY A 327 12.32 -14.12 8.44
CA GLY A 327 11.52 -14.35 7.25
C GLY A 327 10.36 -13.37 7.03
N CYS A 328 10.30 -12.27 7.77
CA CYS A 328 9.32 -11.21 7.56
C CYS A 328 9.72 -10.32 6.39
N PRO A 329 8.78 -9.95 5.49
CA PRO A 329 9.05 -8.97 4.44
C PRO A 329 9.32 -7.59 5.02
N VAL A 330 10.16 -6.83 4.32
CA VAL A 330 10.45 -5.41 4.59
C VAL A 330 10.12 -4.62 3.33
N GLY A 331 9.47 -3.46 3.50
CA GLY A 331 9.11 -2.56 2.40
C GLY A 331 10.08 -1.39 2.26
N LEU A 332 10.47 -1.09 1.02
CA LEU A 332 11.05 0.19 0.62
C LEU A 332 9.92 1.14 0.28
N GLN A 333 9.89 2.33 0.87
CA GLN A 333 8.94 3.38 0.54
C GLN A 333 9.57 4.38 -0.42
N LEU A 334 8.84 4.72 -1.48
CA LEU A 334 9.13 5.79 -2.42
C LEU A 334 8.13 6.92 -2.21
N VAL A 335 8.60 8.15 -2.09
CA VAL A 335 7.75 9.34 -2.01
C VAL A 335 8.11 10.26 -3.18
N ALA A 336 7.10 10.87 -3.80
CA ALA A 336 7.27 11.80 -4.90
C ALA A 336 6.54 13.12 -4.64
N ALA A 337 6.80 14.14 -5.44
CA ALA A 337 6.14 15.43 -5.37
C ALA A 337 4.62 15.31 -5.52
N HIS A 338 3.88 16.31 -5.03
CA HIS A 338 2.43 16.39 -5.18
C HIS A 338 1.99 16.23 -6.63
N GLY A 339 0.94 15.41 -6.85
CA GLY A 339 0.39 15.16 -8.17
C GLY A 339 1.24 14.27 -9.08
N ALA A 340 2.39 13.79 -8.60
CA ALA A 340 3.29 12.95 -9.37
C ALA A 340 2.92 11.45 -9.30
N ASP A 341 1.67 11.09 -9.04
CA ASP A 341 1.20 9.70 -8.83
C ASP A 341 1.54 8.76 -9.98
N VAL A 342 1.33 9.19 -11.22
CA VAL A 342 1.61 8.39 -12.42
C VAL A 342 3.12 8.21 -12.61
N ARG A 343 3.90 9.28 -12.36
CA ARG A 343 5.36 9.23 -12.39
C ARG A 343 5.91 8.35 -11.28
N LEU A 344 5.33 8.40 -10.08
CA LEU A 344 5.69 7.53 -8.97
C LEU A 344 5.47 6.06 -9.31
N LEU A 345 4.34 5.73 -9.96
CA LEU A 345 4.09 4.36 -10.42
C LEU A 345 5.14 3.91 -11.46
N ALA A 346 5.51 4.78 -12.41
CA ALA A 346 6.53 4.47 -13.40
C ALA A 346 7.92 4.30 -12.75
N ALA A 347 8.27 5.14 -11.78
CA ALA A 347 9.50 5.01 -11.01
C ALA A 347 9.51 3.72 -10.17
N ALA A 348 8.39 3.39 -9.53
CA ALA A 348 8.25 2.16 -8.74
C ALA A 348 8.45 0.90 -9.60
N ARG A 349 8.00 0.89 -10.85
CA ARG A 349 8.28 -0.19 -11.81
C ARG A 349 9.78 -0.34 -12.07
N ALA A 350 10.47 0.74 -12.38
CA ALA A 350 11.91 0.72 -12.64
C ALA A 350 12.69 0.24 -11.40
N VAL A 351 12.26 0.63 -10.21
CA VAL A 351 12.85 0.18 -8.93
C VAL A 351 12.56 -1.30 -8.70
N GLU A 352 11.32 -1.75 -8.92
CA GLU A 352 10.91 -3.15 -8.74
C GLU A 352 11.67 -4.10 -9.69
N ASP A 353 11.88 -3.69 -10.95
CA ASP A 353 12.61 -4.46 -11.95
C ASP A 353 14.11 -4.66 -11.58
N ALA A 354 14.68 -3.74 -10.81
CA ALA A 354 16.07 -3.80 -10.37
C ALA A 354 16.27 -4.52 -9.01
N LEU A 355 15.18 -4.85 -8.33
CA LEU A 355 15.21 -5.60 -7.07
C LEU A 355 14.93 -7.09 -7.30
N PRO A 356 15.35 -7.98 -6.38
CA PRO A 356 15.05 -9.40 -6.48
C PRO A 356 13.55 -9.64 -6.58
N THR A 357 13.15 -10.54 -7.48
CA THR A 357 11.73 -10.91 -7.67
C THR A 357 11.06 -11.26 -6.34
N ALA A 358 9.91 -10.66 -6.09
CA ALA A 358 9.11 -10.92 -4.90
C ALA A 358 8.79 -12.42 -4.78
N ARG A 359 9.10 -13.00 -3.63
CA ARG A 359 8.76 -14.39 -3.31
C ARG A 359 7.26 -14.55 -3.12
N ARG A 360 6.77 -15.77 -3.22
CA ARG A 360 5.41 -16.10 -2.77
C ARG A 360 5.43 -16.55 -1.31
N PRO A 361 4.46 -16.13 -0.50
CA PRO A 361 4.40 -16.58 0.89
C PRO A 361 4.14 -18.09 0.97
N PRO A 362 4.65 -18.78 2.01
CA PRO A 362 4.45 -20.21 2.22
C PRO A 362 2.98 -20.64 2.26
N ALA A 363 2.11 -19.79 2.80
CA ALA A 363 0.66 -20.02 2.83
C ALA A 363 0.01 -20.10 1.43
N ALA A 364 0.61 -19.49 0.41
CA ALA A 364 0.13 -19.53 -0.97
C ALA A 364 0.70 -20.70 -1.79
N ALA A 365 1.68 -21.42 -1.24
CA ALA A 365 2.35 -22.54 -1.90
C ALA A 365 1.72 -23.91 -1.60
N ARG A 366 0.74 -23.96 -0.67
CA ARG A 366 0.02 -25.17 -0.24
C ARG A 366 -1.27 -25.38 -1.00
#